data_d2bee4d712be91962f854e132381a20e
#
_entry.id   d2bee4d712be91962f854e132381a20e
#
_cell.length_a   1.000
_cell.length_b   1.000
_cell.length_c   1.000
_cell.angle_alpha   90.00
_cell.angle_beta   90.00
_cell.angle_gamma   90.00
#
_symmetry.space_group_name_H-M   'P 1'
#
loop_
_entity.id
_entity.type
_entity.pdbx_description
1 polymer ?
#
loop_
_entity_poly.entity_id
_entity_poly.type
_entity_poly.pdbx_seq_one_letter_code
_entity_poly.pdbx_strand_id
1 'polypeptide(L)'
;MKVLEIFTDGACRGNPGPSAIGVVIKENGKVVKKIAQSIGEATNNIAEYTALVCALKAAAGLKAQQLKIYTDSELLYYQLTGTYQIKNENLKLLFAKAQEAGKKFEHIQIKRIPREQNQDADKLATQAIKKEQAKVVASVFYTGEESPSSAG
;
A
#
# COMPACT_ATOMS: atom_id res chain seq x y z
N MET A 1 23.26 12.06 3.42
CA MET A 1 22.61 10.93 2.71
C MET A 1 21.17 10.83 3.15
N LYS A 2 20.25 10.74 2.20
CA LYS A 2 18.83 10.72 2.52
C LYS A 2 18.34 9.30 2.74
N VAL A 3 17.90 9.00 3.96
CA VAL A 3 17.36 7.71 4.35
C VAL A 3 15.90 7.90 4.74
N LEU A 4 15.01 7.10 4.15
CA LEU A 4 13.58 7.12 4.49
C LEU A 4 13.18 5.83 5.16
N GLU A 5 12.29 5.95 6.13
CA GLU A 5 11.61 4.80 6.75
C GLU A 5 10.21 4.74 6.18
N ILE A 6 9.81 3.56 5.72
CA ILE A 6 8.55 3.38 5.01
C ILE A 6 7.76 2.26 5.67
N PHE A 7 6.50 2.54 5.98
CA PHE A 7 5.57 1.56 6.51
C PHE A 7 4.51 1.30 5.45
N THR A 8 4.31 0.04 5.08
CA THR A 8 3.35 -0.34 4.04
C THR A 8 2.33 -1.32 4.59
N ASP A 9 1.12 -1.24 4.08
CA ASP A 9 0.08 -2.21 4.37
C ASP A 9 -0.90 -2.30 3.22
N GLY A 10 -1.44 -3.50 3.01
CA GLY A 10 -2.53 -3.74 2.08
C GLY A 10 -3.73 -4.26 2.85
N ALA A 11 -4.91 -3.81 2.49
CA ALA A 11 -6.15 -4.25 3.11
C ALA A 11 -7.12 -4.74 2.04
N CYS A 12 -7.91 -5.75 2.41
CA CYS A 12 -8.85 -6.37 1.50
C CYS A 12 -10.13 -6.73 2.25
N ARG A 13 -11.28 -6.33 1.74
CA ARG A 13 -12.58 -6.72 2.28
C ARG A 13 -13.08 -7.95 1.55
N GLY A 14 -12.93 -9.12 2.20
CA GLY A 14 -13.04 -10.39 1.50
C GLY A 14 -11.73 -10.67 0.76
N ASN A 15 -11.48 -11.90 0.37
CA ASN A 15 -10.21 -12.27 -0.26
C ASN A 15 -10.46 -13.25 -1.40
N PRO A 16 -10.71 -12.78 -2.65
CA PRO A 16 -10.58 -11.41 -3.13
C PRO A 16 -11.76 -10.51 -2.73
N GLY A 17 -11.55 -9.22 -2.88
CA GLY A 17 -12.57 -8.20 -2.62
C GLY A 17 -12.03 -6.81 -2.80
N PRO A 18 -12.85 -5.78 -2.45
CA PRO A 18 -12.39 -4.40 -2.50
C PRO A 18 -11.13 -4.23 -1.64
N SER A 19 -10.11 -3.63 -2.22
CA SER A 19 -8.79 -3.55 -1.61
C SER A 19 -8.24 -2.14 -1.66
N ALA A 20 -7.29 -1.86 -0.77
CA ALA A 20 -6.63 -0.57 -0.72
C ALA A 20 -5.24 -0.72 -0.13
N ILE A 21 -4.44 0.31 -0.31
CA ILE A 21 -3.08 0.36 0.21
C ILE A 21 -2.93 1.56 1.14
N GLY A 22 -2.02 1.40 2.10
CA GLY A 22 -1.61 2.47 2.99
C GLY A 22 -0.09 2.52 3.04
N VAL A 23 0.47 3.72 2.93
CA VAL A 23 1.91 3.95 2.99
C VAL A 23 2.17 5.17 3.87
N VAL A 24 3.12 5.03 4.79
CA VAL A 24 3.61 6.15 5.60
C VAL A 24 5.10 6.24 5.39
N ILE A 25 5.58 7.40 4.96
CA ILE A 25 7.00 7.64 4.76
C ILE A 25 7.48 8.67 5.77
N LYS A 26 8.55 8.31 6.47
CA LYS A 26 9.16 9.17 7.49
C LYS A 26 10.61 9.46 7.15
N GLU A 27 11.03 10.66 7.50
CA GLU A 27 12.43 11.06 7.45
C GLU A 27 12.79 11.59 8.84
N ASN A 28 13.80 11.01 9.47
CA ASN A 28 14.22 11.39 10.81
C ASN A 28 13.05 11.40 11.81
N GLY A 29 12.21 10.40 11.74
CA GLY A 29 11.05 10.24 12.63
C GLY A 29 9.85 11.11 12.30
N LYS A 30 9.93 11.98 11.32
CA LYS A 30 8.81 12.85 10.92
C LYS A 30 8.14 12.33 9.66
N VAL A 31 6.82 12.32 9.66
CA VAL A 31 6.06 11.92 8.47
C VAL A 31 6.23 12.96 7.37
N VAL A 32 6.71 12.52 6.22
CA VAL A 32 6.89 13.39 5.05
C VAL A 32 5.90 13.07 3.94
N LYS A 33 5.28 11.87 3.98
CA LYS A 33 4.25 11.52 3.00
C LYS A 33 3.36 10.42 3.54
N LYS A 34 2.07 10.51 3.22
CA LYS A 34 1.08 9.46 3.48
C LYS A 34 0.34 9.15 2.19
N ILE A 35 0.07 7.89 1.95
CA ILE A 35 -0.72 7.45 0.80
C ILE A 35 -1.82 6.53 1.31
N ALA A 36 -3.05 6.83 0.90
CA ALA A 36 -4.22 6.00 1.17
C ALA A 36 -4.99 5.91 -0.15
N GLN A 37 -5.01 4.72 -0.76
CA GLN A 37 -5.54 4.59 -2.11
C GLN A 37 -6.29 3.27 -2.30
N SER A 38 -7.50 3.37 -2.81
CA SER A 38 -8.26 2.21 -3.26
C SER A 38 -7.64 1.67 -4.54
N ILE A 39 -7.55 0.33 -4.65
CA ILE A 39 -6.96 -0.32 -5.82
C ILE A 39 -7.95 -1.25 -6.54
N GLY A 40 -9.24 -1.18 -6.20
CA GLY A 40 -10.25 -2.04 -6.79
C GLY A 40 -10.25 -3.43 -6.18
N GLU A 41 -10.76 -4.41 -6.92
CA GLU A 41 -10.77 -5.78 -6.44
C GLU A 41 -9.40 -6.43 -6.56
N ALA A 42 -8.96 -7.04 -5.48
CA ALA A 42 -7.68 -7.72 -5.42
C ALA A 42 -7.69 -8.74 -4.28
N THR A 43 -6.62 -9.53 -4.20
CA THR A 43 -6.36 -10.36 -3.04
C THR A 43 -5.55 -9.57 -2.02
N ASN A 44 -5.51 -10.07 -0.80
CA ASN A 44 -4.70 -9.47 0.24
C ASN A 44 -3.23 -9.38 -0.18
N ASN A 45 -2.69 -10.45 -0.76
CA ASN A 45 -1.28 -10.48 -1.16
C ASN A 45 -0.98 -9.49 -2.30
N ILE A 46 -1.90 -9.34 -3.25
CA ILE A 46 -1.75 -8.33 -4.31
C ILE A 46 -1.75 -6.93 -3.70
N ALA A 47 -2.61 -6.67 -2.73
CA ALA A 47 -2.65 -5.37 -2.06
C ALA A 47 -1.33 -5.07 -1.34
N GLU A 48 -0.75 -6.07 -0.66
CA GLU A 48 0.53 -5.89 0.01
C GLU A 48 1.66 -5.55 -0.96
N TYR A 49 1.75 -6.28 -2.07
CA TYR A 49 2.75 -6.00 -3.10
C TYR A 49 2.52 -4.64 -3.77
N THR A 50 1.27 -4.29 -4.02
CA THR A 50 0.94 -3.00 -4.61
C THR A 50 1.36 -1.85 -3.70
N ALA A 51 1.16 -1.99 -2.40
CA ALA A 51 1.63 -1.01 -1.43
C ALA A 51 3.14 -0.83 -1.50
N LEU A 52 3.89 -1.94 -1.59
CA LEU A 52 5.34 -1.89 -1.72
C LEU A 52 5.78 -1.16 -2.99
N VAL A 53 5.21 -1.51 -4.14
CA VAL A 53 5.56 -0.86 -5.41
C VAL A 53 5.27 0.64 -5.35
N CYS A 54 4.10 1.00 -4.82
CA CYS A 54 3.71 2.40 -4.66
C CYS A 54 4.69 3.15 -3.76
N ALA A 55 5.09 2.52 -2.66
CA ALA A 55 6.04 3.11 -1.71
C ALA A 55 7.40 3.36 -2.35
N LEU A 56 7.89 2.39 -3.14
CA LEU A 56 9.18 2.53 -3.82
C LEU A 56 9.16 3.69 -4.83
N LYS A 57 8.08 3.82 -5.59
CA LYS A 57 7.94 4.92 -6.53
C LYS A 57 7.86 6.27 -5.82
N ALA A 58 7.12 6.36 -4.73
CA ALA A 58 7.03 7.59 -3.95
C ALA A 58 8.37 7.98 -3.36
N ALA A 59 9.13 7.01 -2.82
CA ALA A 59 10.45 7.25 -2.25
C ALA A 59 11.44 7.74 -3.32
N ALA A 60 11.35 7.20 -4.54
CA ALA A 60 12.18 7.66 -5.64
C ALA A 60 11.88 9.13 -5.97
N GLY A 61 10.59 9.50 -5.97
CA GLY A 61 10.18 10.89 -6.16
C GLY A 61 10.70 11.82 -5.08
N LEU A 62 10.90 11.32 -3.87
CA LEU A 62 11.49 12.06 -2.76
C LEU A 62 13.02 12.05 -2.78
N LYS A 63 13.61 11.40 -3.78
CA LYS A 63 15.06 11.35 -3.99
C LYS A 63 15.83 10.70 -2.84
N ALA A 64 15.27 9.66 -2.25
CA ALA A 64 15.94 8.90 -1.21
C ALA A 64 17.09 8.09 -1.81
N GLN A 65 18.13 7.88 -1.05
CA GLN A 65 19.27 7.03 -1.41
C GLN A 65 19.18 5.66 -0.74
N GLN A 66 18.68 5.61 0.47
CA GLN A 66 18.50 4.38 1.21
C GLN A 66 17.11 4.29 1.79
N LEU A 67 16.58 3.08 1.90
CA LEU A 67 15.26 2.82 2.46
C LEU A 67 15.31 1.77 3.55
N LYS A 68 14.51 1.99 4.59
CA LYS A 68 14.14 0.95 5.55
C LYS A 68 12.65 0.73 5.40
N ILE A 69 12.26 -0.46 4.95
CA ILE A 69 10.86 -0.78 4.69
C ILE A 69 10.35 -1.72 5.76
N TYR A 70 9.22 -1.38 6.35
CA TYR A 70 8.57 -2.16 7.39
C TYR A 70 7.25 -2.70 6.88
N THR A 71 7.05 -4.00 7.06
CA THR A 71 5.80 -4.69 6.70
C THR A 71 5.41 -5.65 7.81
N ASP A 72 4.12 -5.86 7.99
CA ASP A 72 3.64 -6.92 8.87
C ASP A 72 3.25 -8.18 8.09
N SER A 73 3.36 -8.17 6.76
CA SER A 73 3.05 -9.32 5.92
C SER A 73 4.18 -10.34 5.96
N GLU A 74 3.90 -11.49 6.54
CA GLU A 74 4.85 -12.60 6.58
C GLU A 74 5.19 -13.08 5.18
N LEU A 75 4.18 -13.26 4.33
CA LEU A 75 4.40 -13.73 2.97
C LEU A 75 5.29 -12.78 2.18
N LEU A 76 4.96 -11.49 2.20
CA LEU A 76 5.73 -10.48 1.48
C LEU A 76 7.20 -10.50 1.94
N TYR A 77 7.41 -10.46 3.24
CA TYR A 77 8.75 -10.43 3.81
C TYR A 77 9.59 -11.63 3.35
N TYR A 78 9.03 -12.85 3.49
CA TYR A 78 9.80 -14.05 3.15
C TYR A 78 9.95 -14.26 1.65
N GLN A 79 9.05 -13.76 0.84
CA GLN A 79 9.24 -13.77 -0.62
C GLN A 79 10.31 -12.77 -1.05
N LEU A 80 10.34 -11.58 -0.45
CA LEU A 80 11.35 -10.57 -0.77
C LEU A 80 12.74 -10.98 -0.32
N THR A 81 12.85 -11.70 0.78
CA THR A 81 14.15 -12.18 1.28
C THR A 81 14.58 -13.52 0.68
N GLY A 82 13.73 -14.12 -0.16
CA GLY A 82 14.07 -15.34 -0.89
C GLY A 82 13.77 -16.64 -0.14
N THR A 83 13.16 -16.56 1.05
CA THR A 83 12.83 -17.76 1.83
C THR A 83 11.63 -18.51 1.26
N TYR A 84 10.60 -17.76 0.80
CA TYR A 84 9.42 -18.33 0.18
C TYR A 84 9.45 -18.12 -1.33
N GLN A 85 9.04 -19.16 -2.06
CA GLN A 85 8.95 -19.09 -3.51
C GLN A 85 7.68 -18.32 -3.92
N ILE A 86 7.76 -17.59 -5.02
CA ILE A 86 6.61 -16.91 -5.61
C ILE A 86 6.08 -17.77 -6.74
N LYS A 87 4.86 -18.30 -6.57
CA LYS A 87 4.23 -19.17 -7.57
C LYS A 87 3.13 -18.48 -8.37
N ASN A 88 2.46 -17.52 -7.76
CA ASN A 88 1.36 -16.81 -8.42
C ASN A 88 1.89 -15.84 -9.47
N GLU A 89 1.34 -15.92 -10.68
CA GLU A 89 1.82 -15.09 -11.80
C GLU A 89 1.63 -13.59 -11.57
N ASN A 90 0.52 -13.18 -10.95
CA ASN A 90 0.29 -11.77 -10.65
C ASN A 90 1.29 -11.25 -9.63
N LEU A 91 1.62 -12.07 -8.63
CA LEU A 91 2.63 -11.69 -7.64
C LEU A 91 4.02 -11.64 -8.27
N LYS A 92 4.33 -12.53 -9.20
CA LYS A 92 5.61 -12.47 -9.93
C LYS A 92 5.76 -11.16 -10.69
N LEU A 93 4.69 -10.69 -11.33
CA LEU A 93 4.71 -9.41 -12.04
C LEU A 93 4.94 -8.24 -11.09
N LEU A 94 4.27 -8.25 -9.94
CA LEU A 94 4.44 -7.20 -8.94
C LEU A 94 5.82 -7.24 -8.30
N PHE A 95 6.34 -8.45 -8.07
CA PHE A 95 7.70 -8.62 -7.57
C PHE A 95 8.72 -8.02 -8.55
N ALA A 96 8.56 -8.30 -9.84
CA ALA A 96 9.44 -7.74 -10.87
C ALA A 96 9.36 -6.20 -10.89
N LYS A 97 8.16 -5.63 -10.74
CA LYS A 97 8.00 -4.19 -10.65
C LYS A 97 8.69 -3.61 -9.41
N ALA A 98 8.59 -4.31 -8.29
CA ALA A 98 9.27 -3.88 -7.07
C ALA A 98 10.78 -3.92 -7.24
N GLN A 99 11.31 -4.99 -7.85
CA GLN A 99 12.74 -5.09 -8.11
C GLN A 99 13.23 -3.94 -9.01
N GLU A 100 12.50 -3.66 -10.07
CA GLU A 100 12.87 -2.58 -10.99
C GLU A 100 12.84 -1.22 -10.29
N ALA A 101 11.78 -0.94 -9.53
CA ALA A 101 11.69 0.29 -8.77
C ALA A 101 12.78 0.40 -7.70
N GLY A 102 13.18 -0.73 -7.13
CA GLY A 102 14.21 -0.77 -6.09
C GLY A 102 15.62 -0.46 -6.60
N LYS A 103 15.88 -0.62 -7.89
CA LYS A 103 17.20 -0.37 -8.46
C LYS A 103 17.66 1.09 -8.33
N LYS A 104 16.74 2.00 -8.08
CA LYS A 104 17.05 3.42 -7.94
C LYS A 104 17.71 3.76 -6.60
N PHE A 105 17.76 2.83 -5.68
CA PHE A 105 18.29 3.06 -4.34
C PHE A 105 19.60 2.34 -4.14
N GLU A 106 20.50 2.93 -3.36
CA GLU A 106 21.80 2.32 -3.08
C GLU A 106 21.65 1.12 -2.16
N HIS A 107 20.68 1.20 -1.23
CA HIS A 107 20.44 0.14 -0.26
C HIS A 107 18.99 0.13 0.20
N ILE A 108 18.41 -1.06 0.26
CA ILE A 108 17.07 -1.26 0.81
C ILE A 108 17.16 -2.34 1.86
N GLN A 109 16.74 -2.01 3.08
CA GLN A 109 16.59 -2.96 4.16
C GLN A 109 15.10 -3.21 4.37
N ILE A 110 14.71 -4.47 4.44
CA ILE A 110 13.32 -4.81 4.72
C ILE A 110 13.24 -5.46 6.09
N LYS A 111 12.22 -5.11 6.88
CA LYS A 111 11.99 -5.66 8.21
C LYS A 111 10.54 -6.05 8.37
N ARG A 112 10.33 -7.21 8.99
CA ARG A 112 8.98 -7.59 9.41
C ARG A 112 8.75 -7.10 10.83
N ILE A 113 7.61 -6.45 11.03
CA ILE A 113 7.20 -5.92 12.33
C ILE A 113 5.86 -6.52 12.73
N PRO A 114 5.53 -6.55 14.03
CA PRO A 114 4.22 -6.96 14.47
C PRO A 114 3.15 -5.99 13.95
N ARG A 115 1.95 -6.49 13.77
CA ARG A 115 0.83 -5.71 13.26
C ARG A 115 0.56 -4.46 14.11
N GLU A 116 0.73 -4.57 15.41
CA GLU A 116 0.53 -3.46 16.36
C GLU A 116 1.47 -2.29 16.09
N GLN A 117 2.59 -2.55 15.44
CA GLN A 117 3.56 -1.51 15.10
C GLN A 117 3.36 -0.94 13.71
N ASN A 118 2.34 -1.42 12.97
CA ASN A 118 2.06 -0.97 11.61
C ASN A 118 0.65 -0.34 11.49
N GLN A 119 0.14 0.21 12.58
CA GLN A 119 -1.24 0.70 12.65
C GLN A 119 -1.51 1.90 11.74
N ASP A 120 -0.54 2.79 11.56
CA ASP A 120 -0.77 3.97 10.74
C ASP A 120 -1.01 3.63 9.28
N ALA A 121 -0.20 2.73 8.72
CA ALA A 121 -0.41 2.26 7.36
C ALA A 121 -1.71 1.47 7.24
N ASP A 122 -2.03 0.63 8.22
CA ASP A 122 -3.28 -0.13 8.26
C ASP A 122 -4.50 0.78 8.25
N LYS A 123 -4.47 1.84 9.06
CA LYS A 123 -5.59 2.80 9.12
C LYS A 123 -5.79 3.50 7.79
N LEU A 124 -4.72 3.88 7.11
CA LEU A 124 -4.81 4.53 5.81
C LEU A 124 -5.46 3.60 4.78
N ALA A 125 -5.04 2.35 4.73
CA ALA A 125 -5.61 1.37 3.81
C ALA A 125 -7.10 1.13 4.12
N THR A 126 -7.44 0.94 5.39
CA THR A 126 -8.81 0.70 5.83
C THR A 126 -9.71 1.89 5.52
N GLN A 127 -9.24 3.10 5.76
CA GLN A 127 -9.98 4.31 5.44
C GLN A 127 -10.24 4.44 3.94
N ALA A 128 -9.27 4.09 3.11
CA ALA A 128 -9.42 4.15 1.66
C ALA A 128 -10.50 3.18 1.18
N ILE A 129 -10.57 1.97 1.75
CA ILE A 129 -11.64 1.02 1.41
C ILE A 129 -13.01 1.58 1.80
N LYS A 130 -13.14 2.08 3.02
CA LYS A 130 -14.42 2.64 3.50
C LYS A 130 -14.88 3.81 2.64
N LYS A 131 -13.98 4.68 2.29
CA LYS A 131 -14.28 5.84 1.45
C LYS A 131 -14.76 5.42 0.07
N GLU A 132 -14.11 4.44 -0.54
CA GLU A 132 -14.49 3.93 -1.84
C GLU A 132 -15.84 3.22 -1.80
N GLN A 133 -16.09 2.42 -0.77
CA GLN A 133 -17.38 1.76 -0.59
C GLN A 133 -18.53 2.76 -0.42
N ALA A 134 -18.30 3.84 0.32
CA ALA A 134 -19.29 4.89 0.48
C ALA A 134 -19.62 5.56 -0.86
N LYS A 135 -18.62 5.78 -1.71
CA LYS A 135 -18.83 6.32 -3.05
C LYS A 135 -19.65 5.39 -3.91
N VAL A 136 -19.40 4.09 -3.85
CA VAL A 136 -20.13 3.09 -4.63
C VAL A 136 -21.59 3.06 -4.20
N VAL A 137 -21.86 3.05 -2.90
CA VAL A 137 -23.23 3.06 -2.36
C VAL A 137 -23.97 4.33 -2.82
N ALA A 138 -23.36 5.48 -2.70
CA ALA A 138 -23.94 6.74 -3.15
C ALA A 138 -24.25 6.73 -4.64
N SER A 139 -23.35 6.16 -5.44
CA SER A 139 -23.53 6.03 -6.88
C SER A 139 -24.71 5.15 -7.24
N VAL A 140 -24.92 4.06 -6.50
CA VAL A 140 -26.00 3.11 -6.77
C VAL A 140 -27.37 3.69 -6.41
N PHE A 141 -27.46 4.42 -5.30
CA PHE A 141 -28.76 4.89 -4.79
C PHE A 141 -29.09 6.32 -5.18
N TYR A 142 -28.17 7.06 -5.73
CA TYR A 142 -28.43 8.43 -6.19
C TYR A 142 -29.05 8.39 -7.60
N THR A 143 -30.23 8.97 -7.74
CA THR A 143 -30.94 8.96 -9.02
C THR A 143 -30.41 9.98 -10.02
N GLY A 144 -29.80 11.05 -9.53
CA GLY A 144 -29.33 12.12 -10.38
C GLY A 144 -30.40 13.08 -10.87
N GLU A 145 -31.66 12.82 -10.55
CA GLU A 145 -32.76 13.68 -10.99
C GLU A 145 -32.79 15.00 -10.28
N GLU A 146 -32.36 14.99 -9.05
CA GLU A 146 -32.25 16.21 -8.27
C GLU A 146 -30.99 16.16 -7.46
N SER A 147 -30.36 17.29 -7.33
CA SER A 147 -29.22 17.35 -6.45
C SER A 147 -29.69 17.50 -5.01
N PRO A 148 -28.97 16.93 -4.04
CA PRO A 148 -29.34 17.12 -2.64
C PRO A 148 -29.43 18.58 -2.24
N SER A 149 -28.62 19.41 -2.86
CA SER A 149 -28.64 20.86 -2.57
C SER A 149 -29.90 21.53 -3.08
N SER A 150 -30.48 21.06 -4.19
CA SER A 150 -31.73 21.64 -4.70
C SER A 150 -32.92 21.11 -3.92
N ALA A 151 -32.80 19.95 -3.33
CA ALA A 151 -33.87 19.34 -2.57
C ALA A 151 -33.92 19.86 -1.13
N GLY A 152 -32.85 20.43 -0.70
CA GLY A 152 -32.82 20.90 0.67
C GLY A 152 -32.09 22.13 0.79
#